data_56fbd1cb8d3cbeeb6447e4624ada0539
#
_entry.id   56fbd1cb8d3cbeeb6447e4624ada0539
#
_cell.length_a   1.000
_cell.length_b   1.000
_cell.length_c   1.000
_cell.angle_alpha   90.00
_cell.angle_beta   90.00
_cell.angle_gamma   90.00
#
_symmetry.space_group_name_H-M   'P 1'
#
loop_
_entity.id
_entity.type
_entity.pdbx_description
1 polymer ?
#
loop_
_entity_poly.entity_id
_entity_poly.type
_entity_poly.pdbx_seq_one_letter_code
_entity_poly.pdbx_strand_id
1 'polypeptide(L)'
;MLLELLSSDPVAQSKAVQGIAAQFFWICVYFLSLYGGAWIVPNSFRLVIIHFGLDRAGSNWLAPWLRFNDAPWYYLLTGADFDEERRPDLIAVSAIVNVAGQAVLFTGILQDYFFDTNGNLDRLILQQVMRRPLVADKENDATVEQDLARFYGVDGDYFVLRYSEAITLNVEYLKIAKVRAEAPLDGAPPANAASDARIMA
;
A
#
# COMPACT_ATOMS: atom_id res chain seq x y z
N MET A 1 -35.85 37.83 9.09
CA MET A 1 -34.71 38.28 8.29
C MET A 1 -34.66 37.67 6.88
N LEU A 2 -34.63 36.35 6.69
CA LEU A 2 -34.63 35.74 5.34
C LEU A 2 -35.95 36.03 4.57
N LEU A 3 -37.10 35.96 5.26
CA LEU A 3 -38.40 36.29 4.66
C LEU A 3 -38.57 37.80 4.34
N GLU A 4 -37.88 38.66 5.09
CA GLU A 4 -37.89 40.12 4.84
C GLU A 4 -37.08 40.48 3.58
N LEU A 5 -36.04 39.72 3.23
CA LEU A 5 -35.29 39.85 1.99
C LEU A 5 -36.12 39.50 0.75
N LEU A 6 -37.10 38.61 0.90
CA LEU A 6 -38.02 38.19 -0.15
C LEU A 6 -39.27 39.09 -0.23
N SER A 7 -39.40 40.04 0.69
CA SER A 7 -40.49 41.03 0.70
C SER A 7 -40.31 42.03 -0.45
N SER A 8 -41.43 42.49 -1.02
CA SER A 8 -41.42 43.57 -2.01
C SER A 8 -41.31 44.98 -1.39
N ASP A 9 -41.22 45.07 -0.05
CA ASP A 9 -41.08 46.32 0.68
C ASP A 9 -39.59 46.75 0.76
N PRO A 10 -39.20 47.88 0.15
CA PRO A 10 -37.80 48.34 0.13
C PRO A 10 -37.29 48.72 1.52
N VAL A 11 -38.16 49.10 2.47
CA VAL A 11 -37.75 49.42 3.84
C VAL A 11 -37.40 48.15 4.61
N ALA A 12 -38.17 47.11 4.46
CA ALA A 12 -37.89 45.81 5.05
C ALA A 12 -36.60 45.18 4.52
N GLN A 13 -36.38 45.31 3.20
CA GLN A 13 -35.14 44.83 2.55
C GLN A 13 -33.90 45.57 3.06
N SER A 14 -33.95 46.91 3.16
CA SER A 14 -32.80 47.71 3.62
C SER A 14 -32.43 47.37 5.06
N LYS A 15 -33.41 47.15 5.93
CA LYS A 15 -33.22 46.74 7.32
C LYS A 15 -32.61 45.33 7.41
N ALA A 16 -33.06 44.41 6.57
CA ALA A 16 -32.51 43.07 6.51
C ALA A 16 -31.05 43.06 6.04
N VAL A 17 -30.72 43.87 5.01
CA VAL A 17 -29.32 44.00 4.51
C VAL A 17 -28.41 44.59 5.58
N GLN A 18 -28.86 45.64 6.31
CA GLN A 18 -28.10 46.20 7.41
C GLN A 18 -27.86 45.17 8.53
N GLY A 19 -28.84 44.34 8.84
CA GLY A 19 -28.69 43.25 9.82
C GLY A 19 -27.68 42.20 9.37
N ILE A 20 -27.63 41.86 8.09
CA ILE A 20 -26.61 40.93 7.52
C ILE A 20 -25.26 41.62 7.58
N ALA A 21 -25.14 42.89 7.19
CA ALA A 21 -23.86 43.60 7.21
C ALA A 21 -23.28 43.69 8.63
N ALA A 22 -24.12 43.93 9.65
CA ALA A 22 -23.69 43.99 11.04
C ALA A 22 -23.16 42.66 11.57
N GLN A 23 -23.63 41.53 11.03
CA GLN A 23 -23.21 40.18 11.44
C GLN A 23 -22.31 39.47 10.42
N PHE A 24 -21.91 40.19 9.36
CA PHE A 24 -21.15 39.60 8.24
C PHE A 24 -19.89 38.85 8.71
N PHE A 25 -19.14 39.42 9.65
CA PHE A 25 -17.96 38.78 10.20
C PHE A 25 -18.27 37.39 10.82
N TRP A 26 -19.31 37.31 11.65
CA TRP A 26 -19.70 36.04 12.26
C TRP A 26 -20.25 35.04 11.26
N ILE A 27 -20.91 35.47 10.22
CA ILE A 27 -21.36 34.65 9.10
C ILE A 27 -20.13 34.05 8.39
N CYS A 28 -19.12 34.86 8.10
CA CYS A 28 -17.87 34.38 7.50
C CYS A 28 -17.15 33.39 8.42
N VAL A 29 -17.03 33.66 9.70
CA VAL A 29 -16.41 32.75 10.69
C VAL A 29 -17.16 31.42 10.72
N TYR A 30 -18.48 31.44 10.72
CA TYR A 30 -19.32 30.24 10.69
C TYR A 30 -19.02 29.39 9.45
N PHE A 31 -19.04 29.96 8.24
CA PHE A 31 -18.77 29.21 7.03
C PHE A 31 -17.33 28.71 6.94
N LEU A 32 -16.35 29.51 7.39
CA LEU A 32 -14.96 29.08 7.47
C LEU A 32 -14.77 27.92 8.45
N SER A 33 -15.42 27.99 9.62
CA SER A 33 -15.36 26.90 10.62
C SER A 33 -16.03 25.62 10.08
N LEU A 34 -17.13 25.76 9.36
CA LEU A 34 -17.84 24.64 8.74
C LEU A 34 -16.98 23.99 7.64
N TYR A 35 -16.37 24.80 6.79
CA TYR A 35 -15.46 24.34 5.74
C TYR A 35 -14.21 23.68 6.34
N GLY A 36 -13.57 24.34 7.31
CA GLY A 36 -12.42 23.79 8.02
C GLY A 36 -12.77 22.48 8.74
N GLY A 37 -13.92 22.44 9.43
CA GLY A 37 -14.41 21.24 10.10
C GLY A 37 -14.67 20.10 9.12
N ALA A 38 -15.29 20.38 7.98
CA ALA A 38 -15.55 19.37 6.95
C ALA A 38 -14.27 18.77 6.37
N TRP A 39 -13.16 19.49 6.39
CA TRP A 39 -11.86 19.00 5.94
C TRP A 39 -11.09 18.30 7.07
N ILE A 40 -11.04 18.88 8.26
CA ILE A 40 -10.24 18.39 9.39
C ILE A 40 -10.83 17.11 9.99
N VAL A 41 -12.16 17.07 10.20
CA VAL A 41 -12.81 15.96 10.91
C VAL A 41 -12.61 14.62 10.18
N PRO A 42 -12.88 14.47 8.86
CA PRO A 42 -12.67 13.20 8.16
C PRO A 42 -11.20 12.77 8.15
N ASN A 43 -10.27 13.72 7.95
CA ASN A 43 -8.84 13.39 7.94
C ASN A 43 -8.34 12.95 9.34
N SER A 44 -8.77 13.64 10.40
CA SER A 44 -8.43 13.24 11.77
C SER A 44 -9.03 11.88 12.13
N PHE A 45 -10.26 11.64 11.74
CA PHE A 45 -10.93 10.36 11.97
C PHE A 45 -10.22 9.21 11.23
N ARG A 46 -9.81 9.43 9.99
CA ARG A 46 -9.00 8.46 9.22
C ARG A 46 -7.67 8.17 9.92
N LEU A 47 -6.96 9.20 10.39
CA LEU A 47 -5.68 9.02 11.10
C LEU A 47 -5.86 8.20 12.38
N VAL A 48 -6.94 8.46 13.13
CA VAL A 48 -7.28 7.69 14.35
C VAL A 48 -7.54 6.22 14.01
N ILE A 49 -8.34 5.94 12.97
CA ILE A 49 -8.62 4.56 12.54
C ILE A 49 -7.33 3.83 12.19
N ILE A 50 -6.47 4.45 11.36
CA ILE A 50 -5.20 3.85 10.92
C ILE A 50 -4.24 3.67 12.11
N HIS A 51 -4.11 4.68 12.98
CA HIS A 51 -3.20 4.63 14.12
C HIS A 51 -3.56 3.53 15.13
N PHE A 52 -4.84 3.38 15.42
CA PHE A 52 -5.32 2.35 16.34
C PHE A 52 -5.63 1.00 15.66
N GLY A 53 -5.52 0.92 14.34
CA GLY A 53 -5.83 -0.30 13.56
C GLY A 53 -7.26 -0.79 13.76
N LEU A 54 -8.21 0.13 13.92
CA LEU A 54 -9.61 -0.19 14.21
C LEU A 54 -10.34 -0.86 13.03
N ASP A 55 -9.78 -0.77 11.84
CA ASP A 55 -10.27 -1.33 10.59
C ASP A 55 -9.69 -2.71 10.26
N ARG A 56 -8.73 -3.22 11.07
CA ARG A 56 -8.08 -4.51 10.85
C ARG A 56 -9.04 -5.66 11.06
N ALA A 57 -8.95 -6.68 10.20
CA ALA A 57 -9.78 -7.88 10.33
C ALA A 57 -9.50 -8.58 11.67
N GLY A 58 -10.59 -8.80 12.45
CA GLY A 58 -10.51 -9.51 13.74
C GLY A 58 -10.02 -8.70 14.93
N SER A 59 -9.68 -7.42 14.77
CA SER A 59 -9.16 -6.58 15.86
C SER A 59 -10.25 -6.14 16.84
N ASN A 60 -11.43 -5.71 16.35
CA ASN A 60 -12.51 -5.13 17.17
C ASN A 60 -13.89 -5.44 16.60
N TRP A 61 -14.93 -5.36 17.45
CA TRP A 61 -16.33 -5.43 17.01
C TRP A 61 -16.73 -4.27 16.06
N LEU A 62 -15.99 -3.18 16.05
CA LEU A 62 -16.16 -2.03 15.15
C LEU A 62 -15.54 -2.25 13.76
N ALA A 63 -14.61 -3.20 13.61
CA ALA A 63 -13.91 -3.45 12.36
C ALA A 63 -14.84 -3.62 11.15
N PRO A 64 -15.97 -4.36 11.23
CA PRO A 64 -16.88 -4.50 10.09
C PRO A 64 -17.52 -3.17 9.63
N TRP A 65 -17.63 -2.19 10.54
CA TRP A 65 -18.24 -0.88 10.24
C TRP A 65 -17.22 0.15 9.75
N LEU A 66 -15.96 0.00 10.21
CA LEU A 66 -14.87 0.93 9.89
C LEU A 66 -14.03 0.46 8.70
N ARG A 67 -14.14 -0.83 8.34
CA ARG A 67 -13.44 -1.40 7.20
C ARG A 67 -14.03 -0.85 5.90
N PHE A 68 -13.16 -0.40 5.00
CA PHE A 68 -13.56 0.01 3.67
C PHE A 68 -13.95 -1.22 2.84
N ASN A 69 -15.19 -1.66 2.95
CA ASN A 69 -15.70 -2.84 2.26
C ASN A 69 -15.64 -2.70 0.73
N ASP A 70 -15.64 -1.46 0.23
CA ASP A 70 -15.56 -1.15 -1.20
C ASP A 70 -14.11 -1.17 -1.73
N ALA A 71 -13.12 -1.40 -0.86
CA ALA A 71 -11.72 -1.48 -1.24
C ALA A 71 -11.01 -2.72 -0.67
N PRO A 72 -11.47 -3.95 -0.97
CA PRO A 72 -10.86 -5.18 -0.44
C PRO A 72 -9.40 -5.33 -0.88
N TRP A 73 -9.06 -4.83 -2.06
CA TRP A 73 -7.71 -4.83 -2.60
C TRP A 73 -6.72 -3.99 -1.80
N TYR A 74 -7.18 -2.92 -1.15
CA TYR A 74 -6.32 -2.10 -0.30
C TYR A 74 -5.66 -2.95 0.80
N TYR A 75 -6.43 -3.72 1.55
CA TYR A 75 -5.92 -4.55 2.63
C TYR A 75 -5.01 -5.66 2.13
N LEU A 76 -5.37 -6.27 0.99
CA LEU A 76 -4.59 -7.34 0.37
C LEU A 76 -3.26 -6.83 -0.18
N LEU A 77 -3.26 -5.69 -0.88
CA LEU A 77 -2.06 -5.18 -1.56
C LEU A 77 -1.17 -4.30 -0.67
N THR A 78 -1.61 -3.94 0.53
CA THR A 78 -0.79 -3.19 1.51
C THR A 78 -0.37 -4.02 2.72
N GLY A 79 -1.01 -5.17 2.92
CA GLY A 79 -0.83 -5.94 4.16
C GLY A 79 -1.32 -5.19 5.40
N ALA A 80 -2.31 -4.27 5.25
CA ALA A 80 -2.81 -3.45 6.36
C ALA A 80 -3.49 -4.27 7.47
N ASP A 81 -3.94 -5.49 7.16
CA ASP A 81 -4.51 -6.42 8.14
C ASP A 81 -3.46 -7.01 9.11
N PHE A 82 -2.16 -6.92 8.78
CA PHE A 82 -1.11 -7.43 9.64
C PHE A 82 -0.76 -6.46 10.76
N ASP A 83 -0.44 -6.98 11.94
CA ASP A 83 0.16 -6.22 13.03
C ASP A 83 1.53 -5.69 12.61
N GLU A 84 1.98 -4.60 13.24
CA GLU A 84 3.25 -3.94 12.91
C GLU A 84 4.45 -4.89 12.94
N GLU A 85 4.45 -5.84 13.89
CA GLU A 85 5.49 -6.88 13.99
C GLU A 85 5.44 -7.91 12.87
N ARG A 86 4.26 -8.18 12.31
CA ARG A 86 4.03 -9.16 11.22
C ARG A 86 3.89 -8.51 9.85
N ARG A 87 3.93 -7.19 9.79
CA ARG A 87 3.79 -6.47 8.53
C ARG A 87 4.85 -6.95 7.53
N PRO A 88 4.46 -7.30 6.30
CA PRO A 88 5.40 -7.72 5.27
C PRO A 88 6.31 -6.56 4.86
N ASP A 89 7.58 -6.87 4.59
CA ASP A 89 8.54 -5.90 4.06
C ASP A 89 8.36 -5.73 2.55
N LEU A 90 7.99 -6.82 1.86
CA LEU A 90 7.72 -6.86 0.43
C LEU A 90 6.48 -7.68 0.14
N ILE A 91 5.81 -7.35 -0.95
CA ILE A 91 4.67 -8.10 -1.46
C ILE A 91 5.03 -8.59 -2.86
N ALA A 92 5.11 -9.90 -3.01
CA ALA A 92 5.27 -10.54 -4.30
C ALA A 92 3.90 -10.84 -4.91
N VAL A 93 3.78 -10.58 -6.19
CA VAL A 93 2.56 -10.85 -6.94
C VAL A 93 2.87 -11.77 -8.10
N SER A 94 2.09 -12.84 -8.20
CA SER A 94 2.15 -13.78 -9.33
C SER A 94 0.82 -13.76 -10.08
N ALA A 95 0.86 -13.59 -11.38
CA ALA A 95 -0.33 -13.53 -12.23
C ALA A 95 -0.19 -14.44 -13.45
N ILE A 96 -1.26 -15.14 -13.79
CA ILE A 96 -1.36 -15.90 -15.02
C ILE A 96 -2.06 -15.02 -16.05
N VAL A 97 -1.40 -14.82 -17.18
CA VAL A 97 -1.88 -14.03 -18.33
C VAL A 97 -1.86 -14.87 -19.59
N ASN A 98 -2.86 -14.70 -20.45
CA ASN A 98 -2.86 -15.33 -21.76
C ASN A 98 -2.10 -14.46 -22.76
N VAL A 99 -0.94 -14.90 -23.20
CA VAL A 99 -0.13 -14.23 -24.20
C VAL A 99 -0.14 -15.06 -25.49
N ALA A 100 -0.77 -14.54 -26.52
CA ALA A 100 -0.87 -15.20 -27.86
C ALA A 100 -1.36 -16.67 -27.81
N GLY A 101 -2.36 -16.94 -26.95
CA GLY A 101 -2.95 -18.28 -26.81
C GLY A 101 -2.19 -19.21 -25.84
N GLN A 102 -1.13 -18.74 -25.20
CA GLN A 102 -0.37 -19.49 -24.20
C GLN A 102 -0.52 -18.86 -22.82
N ALA A 103 -0.76 -19.69 -21.80
CA ALA A 103 -0.76 -19.22 -20.43
C ALA A 103 0.68 -19.01 -19.94
N VAL A 104 0.97 -17.78 -19.51
CA VAL A 104 2.28 -17.38 -19.00
C VAL A 104 2.11 -16.90 -17.56
N LEU A 105 2.93 -17.42 -16.67
CA LEU A 105 3.05 -16.96 -15.30
C LEU A 105 4.06 -15.82 -15.24
N PHE A 106 3.62 -14.66 -14.73
CA PHE A 106 4.46 -13.53 -14.38
C PHE A 106 4.56 -13.44 -12.85
N THR A 107 5.75 -13.22 -12.33
CA THR A 107 5.99 -13.03 -10.90
C THR A 107 6.88 -11.82 -10.71
N GLY A 108 6.55 -10.94 -9.78
CA GLY A 108 7.34 -9.73 -9.49
C GLY A 108 7.00 -9.14 -8.13
N ILE A 109 7.78 -8.14 -7.72
CA ILE A 109 7.56 -7.40 -6.48
C ILE A 109 6.60 -6.25 -6.77
N LEU A 110 5.54 -6.15 -5.97
CA LEU A 110 4.57 -5.07 -6.07
C LEU A 110 5.22 -3.75 -5.63
N GLN A 111 5.21 -2.77 -6.54
CA GLN A 111 5.68 -1.43 -6.28
C GLN A 111 4.52 -0.46 -6.04
N ASP A 112 3.48 -0.55 -6.87
CA ASP A 112 2.32 0.33 -6.80
C ASP A 112 1.09 -0.35 -7.43
N TYR A 113 -0.09 0.20 -7.18
CA TYR A 113 -1.35 -0.29 -7.74
C TYR A 113 -2.34 0.86 -7.94
N PHE A 114 -3.23 0.72 -8.91
CA PHE A 114 -4.23 1.73 -9.26
C PHE A 114 -5.62 1.14 -9.28
N PHE A 115 -6.58 1.93 -8.83
CA PHE A 115 -8.00 1.63 -8.90
C PHE A 115 -8.68 2.40 -10.03
N ASP A 116 -9.74 1.84 -10.55
CA ASP A 116 -10.65 2.54 -11.44
C ASP A 116 -11.57 3.50 -10.66
N THR A 117 -12.41 4.25 -11.37
CA THR A 117 -13.37 5.19 -10.77
C THR A 117 -14.44 4.51 -9.90
N ASN A 118 -14.60 3.20 -10.02
CA ASN A 118 -15.56 2.40 -9.25
C ASN A 118 -14.91 1.70 -8.05
N GLY A 119 -13.60 1.89 -7.82
CA GLY A 119 -12.86 1.26 -6.72
C GLY A 119 -12.36 -0.15 -7.03
N ASN A 120 -12.51 -0.64 -8.27
CA ASN A 120 -11.95 -1.93 -8.67
C ASN A 120 -10.46 -1.80 -9.01
N LEU A 121 -9.70 -2.87 -8.83
CA LEU A 121 -8.31 -2.92 -9.24
C LEU A 121 -8.20 -2.77 -10.77
N ASP A 122 -7.46 -1.76 -11.24
CA ASP A 122 -7.23 -1.50 -12.65
C ASP A 122 -5.89 -2.09 -13.10
N ARG A 123 -4.81 -1.70 -12.43
CA ARG A 123 -3.46 -2.15 -12.79
C ARG A 123 -2.55 -2.27 -11.59
N LEU A 124 -1.53 -3.13 -11.76
CA LEU A 124 -0.42 -3.33 -10.84
C LEU A 124 0.88 -2.90 -11.49
N ILE A 125 1.74 -2.25 -10.75
CA ILE A 125 3.10 -1.91 -11.15
C ILE A 125 4.04 -2.86 -10.43
N LEU A 126 4.73 -3.70 -11.18
CA LEU A 126 5.65 -4.70 -10.65
C LEU A 126 7.10 -4.35 -11.02
N GLN A 127 8.02 -4.71 -10.14
CA GLN A 127 9.46 -4.66 -10.38
C GLN A 127 10.07 -6.06 -10.35
N GLN A 128 11.28 -6.19 -10.92
CA GLN A 128 12.03 -7.45 -10.94
C GLN A 128 11.19 -8.61 -11.47
N VAL A 129 10.46 -8.35 -12.55
CA VAL A 129 9.50 -9.32 -13.07
C VAL A 129 10.22 -10.46 -13.77
N MET A 130 9.82 -11.66 -13.41
CA MET A 130 10.20 -12.90 -14.07
C MET A 130 8.97 -13.53 -14.68
N ARG A 131 9.16 -14.28 -15.78
CA ARG A 131 8.09 -15.01 -16.45
C ARG A 131 8.46 -16.43 -16.78
N ARG A 132 7.47 -17.31 -16.84
CA ARG A 132 7.61 -18.66 -17.40
C ARG A 132 6.33 -19.10 -18.11
N PRO A 133 6.41 -19.91 -19.17
CA PRO A 133 5.22 -20.58 -19.73
C PRO A 133 4.64 -21.55 -18.69
N LEU A 134 3.30 -21.60 -18.56
CA LEU A 134 2.66 -22.50 -17.61
C LEU A 134 2.84 -23.98 -17.97
N VAL A 135 3.07 -24.29 -19.26
CA VAL A 135 3.40 -25.65 -19.75
C VAL A 135 4.70 -26.18 -19.12
N ALA A 136 5.61 -25.28 -18.69
CA ALA A 136 6.83 -25.63 -17.98
C ALA A 136 6.60 -25.60 -16.45
N ASP A 137 5.49 -26.14 -15.99
CA ASP A 137 5.14 -26.12 -14.57
C ASP A 137 6.07 -26.99 -13.74
N LYS A 138 6.02 -26.79 -12.41
CA LYS A 138 6.88 -27.44 -11.43
C LYS A 138 6.60 -28.94 -11.39
N GLU A 139 7.64 -29.76 -11.50
CA GLU A 139 7.55 -31.17 -11.13
C GLU A 139 7.51 -31.31 -9.60
N ASN A 140 6.79 -32.31 -9.10
CA ASN A 140 6.57 -32.50 -7.67
C ASN A 140 7.87 -32.60 -6.85
N ASP A 141 8.95 -33.09 -7.45
CA ASP A 141 10.24 -33.33 -6.81
C ASP A 141 11.32 -32.27 -7.18
N ALA A 142 10.93 -31.18 -7.88
CA ALA A 142 11.89 -30.17 -8.29
C ALA A 142 12.47 -29.43 -7.08
N THR A 143 13.80 -29.27 -7.07
CA THR A 143 14.47 -28.40 -6.09
C THR A 143 14.16 -26.92 -6.38
N VAL A 144 14.36 -26.05 -5.36
CA VAL A 144 14.15 -24.60 -5.50
C VAL A 144 15.00 -24.01 -6.63
N GLU A 145 16.25 -24.47 -6.77
CA GLU A 145 17.16 -24.03 -7.82
C GLU A 145 16.66 -24.42 -9.23
N GLN A 146 16.14 -25.64 -9.39
CA GLN A 146 15.56 -26.10 -10.64
C GLN A 146 14.29 -25.35 -10.99
N ASP A 147 13.49 -24.97 -10.01
CA ASP A 147 12.27 -24.18 -10.24
C ASP A 147 12.61 -22.74 -10.67
N LEU A 148 13.60 -22.13 -10.00
CA LEU A 148 14.09 -20.79 -10.36
C LEU A 148 14.72 -20.76 -11.77
N ALA A 149 15.42 -21.81 -12.19
CA ALA A 149 16.04 -21.91 -13.51
C ALA A 149 15.02 -21.90 -14.67
N ARG A 150 13.74 -22.14 -14.41
CA ARG A 150 12.65 -22.09 -15.41
C ARG A 150 12.15 -20.67 -15.67
N PHE A 151 12.46 -19.73 -14.75
CA PHE A 151 12.09 -18.35 -14.89
C PHE A 151 13.16 -17.57 -15.65
N TYR A 152 12.73 -16.64 -16.49
CA TYR A 152 13.60 -15.68 -17.13
C TYR A 152 13.07 -14.26 -16.92
N GLY A 153 14.01 -13.33 -16.75
CA GLY A 153 13.69 -11.93 -16.48
C GLY A 153 12.94 -11.27 -17.62
N VAL A 154 12.10 -10.35 -17.27
CA VAL A 154 11.51 -9.39 -18.22
C VAL A 154 12.33 -8.11 -18.13
N ASP A 155 12.91 -7.69 -19.26
CA ASP A 155 13.73 -6.46 -19.30
C ASP A 155 12.85 -5.23 -19.03
N GLY A 156 13.36 -4.33 -18.20
CA GLY A 156 12.70 -3.08 -17.83
C GLY A 156 12.66 -2.86 -16.32
N ASP A 157 12.55 -1.58 -15.93
CA ASP A 157 12.48 -1.19 -14.52
C ASP A 157 11.11 -1.46 -13.91
N TYR A 158 10.05 -1.31 -14.73
CA TYR A 158 8.66 -1.48 -14.30
C TYR A 158 7.87 -2.30 -15.33
N PHE A 159 7.05 -3.19 -14.82
CA PHE A 159 6.10 -3.97 -15.58
C PHE A 159 4.68 -3.60 -15.16
N VAL A 160 3.86 -3.14 -16.10
CA VAL A 160 2.47 -2.74 -15.86
C VAL A 160 1.57 -3.90 -16.25
N LEU A 161 0.95 -4.52 -15.25
CA LEU A 161 -0.03 -5.57 -15.42
C LEU A 161 -1.44 -4.99 -15.28
N ARG A 162 -2.26 -5.09 -16.32
CA ARG A 162 -3.69 -4.77 -16.22
C ARG A 162 -4.43 -5.93 -15.56
N TYR A 163 -5.22 -5.63 -14.53
CA TYR A 163 -5.97 -6.65 -13.81
C TYR A 163 -6.96 -7.40 -14.73
N SER A 164 -7.55 -6.71 -15.71
CA SER A 164 -8.46 -7.30 -16.69
C SER A 164 -7.81 -8.36 -17.61
N GLU A 165 -6.48 -8.38 -17.71
CA GLU A 165 -5.72 -9.36 -18.49
C GLU A 165 -5.28 -10.56 -17.65
N ALA A 166 -5.35 -10.46 -16.32
CA ALA A 166 -5.00 -11.54 -15.41
C ALA A 166 -6.13 -12.56 -15.29
N ILE A 167 -5.83 -13.82 -15.55
CA ILE A 167 -6.76 -14.94 -15.32
C ILE A 167 -6.82 -15.26 -13.82
N THR A 168 -5.66 -15.28 -13.17
CA THR A 168 -5.52 -15.46 -11.71
C THR A 168 -4.48 -14.51 -11.18
N LEU A 169 -4.66 -14.09 -9.93
CA LEU A 169 -3.71 -13.28 -9.19
C LEU A 169 -3.42 -13.96 -7.86
N ASN A 170 -2.15 -14.17 -7.54
CA ASN A 170 -1.69 -14.67 -6.25
C ASN A 170 -0.83 -13.59 -5.59
N VAL A 171 -1.02 -13.39 -4.29
CA VAL A 171 -0.29 -12.41 -3.48
C VAL A 171 0.46 -13.15 -2.38
N GLU A 172 1.75 -12.94 -2.29
CA GLU A 172 2.62 -13.52 -1.29
C GLU A 172 3.29 -12.42 -0.47
N TYR A 173 3.26 -12.57 0.85
CA TYR A 173 3.83 -11.60 1.78
C TYR A 173 5.21 -12.08 2.23
N LEU A 174 6.22 -11.28 1.93
CA LEU A 174 7.62 -11.60 2.21
C LEU A 174 8.13 -10.77 3.39
N LYS A 175 8.81 -11.44 4.31
CA LYS A 175 9.58 -10.80 5.38
C LYS A 175 11.06 -10.99 5.11
N ILE A 176 11.81 -9.88 5.07
CA ILE A 176 13.27 -9.92 4.93
C ILE A 176 13.84 -10.30 6.31
N ALA A 177 14.45 -11.47 6.40
CA ALA A 177 15.21 -11.84 7.58
C ALA A 177 16.37 -10.84 7.72
N LYS A 178 16.33 -9.98 8.75
CA LYS A 178 17.48 -9.16 9.10
C LYS A 178 18.59 -10.12 9.55
N VAL A 179 19.54 -10.40 8.67
CA VAL A 179 20.78 -11.07 9.06
C VAL A 179 21.40 -10.20 10.15
N ARG A 180 21.32 -10.66 11.39
CA ARG A 180 22.05 -10.06 12.50
C ARG A 180 23.51 -10.20 12.10
N ALA A 181 24.17 -9.08 11.79
CA ALA A 181 25.61 -9.10 11.62
C ALA A 181 26.16 -9.76 12.89
N GLU A 182 26.71 -10.97 12.75
CA GLU A 182 27.43 -11.61 13.83
C GLU A 182 28.49 -10.64 14.29
N ALA A 183 28.47 -10.35 15.59
CA ALA A 183 29.52 -9.56 16.22
C ALA A 183 30.86 -10.21 15.82
N PRO A 184 31.90 -9.42 15.53
CA PRO A 184 33.21 -9.98 15.21
C PRO A 184 33.55 -10.99 16.32
N LEU A 185 33.93 -12.20 15.93
CA LEU A 185 34.49 -13.19 16.84
C LEU A 185 35.75 -12.56 17.46
N ASP A 186 35.61 -11.97 18.65
CA ASP A 186 36.71 -11.63 19.53
C ASP A 186 37.43 -12.93 19.89
N GLY A 187 38.48 -13.26 19.15
CA GLY A 187 39.23 -14.49 19.32
C GLY A 187 40.21 -14.82 18.20
N ALA A 188 40.54 -13.89 17.30
CA ALA A 188 41.67 -14.07 16.43
C ALA A 188 42.96 -13.92 17.27
N PRO A 189 43.85 -14.94 17.38
CA PRO A 189 45.11 -14.79 18.06
C PRO A 189 45.99 -13.78 17.31
N PRO A 190 46.81 -12.96 18.01
CA PRO A 190 47.64 -11.93 17.38
C PRO A 190 48.61 -12.57 16.40
N ALA A 191 48.60 -12.05 15.16
CA ALA A 191 49.47 -12.46 14.05
C ALA A 191 50.93 -12.01 14.26
N ASN A 192 51.57 -12.40 15.40
CA ASN A 192 52.95 -12.06 15.72
C ASN A 192 53.71 -13.23 16.36
N ALA A 193 53.55 -14.44 15.85
CA ALA A 193 54.35 -15.61 16.30
C ALA A 193 54.95 -16.42 15.13
N ALA A 194 55.24 -15.75 14.01
CA ALA A 194 55.87 -16.45 12.85
C ALA A 194 57.04 -15.63 12.26
N SER A 195 57.87 -15.00 13.11
CA SER A 195 59.06 -14.26 12.64
C SER A 195 60.36 -14.69 13.34
N ASP A 196 60.39 -15.70 14.25
CA ASP A 196 61.59 -16.09 14.97
C ASP A 196 62.03 -17.56 14.76
N ALA A 197 61.94 -18.08 13.53
CA ALA A 197 62.48 -19.41 13.23
C ALA A 197 63.19 -19.44 11.86
N ARG A 198 64.08 -18.52 11.62
CA ARG A 198 65.06 -18.61 10.50
C ARG A 198 66.33 -17.85 10.82
N ILE A 199 67.09 -18.29 11.81
CA ILE A 199 68.52 -18.09 11.90
C ILE A 199 69.01 -19.21 12.85
N MET A 200 69.52 -20.31 12.30
CA MET A 200 70.55 -21.23 12.79
C MET A 200 70.36 -22.61 12.15
N ALA A 201 71.04 -22.81 11.01
CA ALA A 201 71.83 -23.93 10.59
C ALA A 201 71.97 -23.95 9.07
#